data_47b065dea4e8ef4b6e08808ca37fe4a9
#
_entry.id   47b065dea4e8ef4b6e08808ca37fe4a9
#
_cell.length_a   1.000
_cell.length_b   1.000
_cell.length_c   1.000
_cell.angle_alpha   90.00
_cell.angle_beta   90.00
_cell.angle_gamma   90.00
#
_symmetry.space_group_name_H-M   'P 1'
#
loop_
_entity.id
_entity.type
_entity.pdbx_description
1 polymer ?
#
loop_
_entity_poly.entity_id
_entity_poly.type
_entity_poly.pdbx_seq_one_letter_code
_entity_poly.pdbx_strand_id
1 'polypeptide(L)'
;VPVPYEELPLKLPKVENFEPGSDGESPLAKIESFVNCKCPKCGADAKRETDTMPQWAGSSWYFLRYIDPHNDKAFADKDKLKYWGEVDWYNGGMEHVTRHMIYSRFWHKFLYDIGEVPYDEPYAKRTAQGLILGPDGDKMSKSKGNVVDPNDVVDEYGADVLRTYVLFMGDYEKAAPWSKSSVKGCLVYTSPLPRD
;
A
#
# COMPACT_ATOMS: atom_id res chain seq x y z
N VAL A 1 10.17 25.96 -8.53
CA VAL A 1 9.75 26.74 -7.36
C VAL A 1 8.54 26.04 -6.75
N PRO A 2 8.52 25.75 -5.45
CA PRO A 2 7.36 25.11 -4.82
C PRO A 2 6.14 26.03 -4.82
N VAL A 3 4.96 25.40 -4.84
CA VAL A 3 3.67 26.09 -4.66
C VAL A 3 3.62 26.66 -3.24
N PRO A 4 3.14 27.92 -3.06
CA PRO A 4 2.99 28.50 -1.72
C PRO A 4 2.00 27.71 -0.84
N TYR A 5 2.21 27.73 0.45
CA TYR A 5 1.32 27.03 1.41
C TYR A 5 -0.13 27.49 1.33
N GLU A 6 -0.35 28.75 1.01
CA GLU A 6 -1.68 29.38 0.91
C GLU A 6 -2.49 28.83 -0.28
N GLU A 7 -1.80 28.28 -1.30
CA GLU A 7 -2.44 27.66 -2.46
C GLU A 7 -2.68 26.14 -2.29
N LEU A 8 -2.28 25.55 -1.14
CA LEU A 8 -2.51 24.13 -0.87
C LEU A 8 -3.88 23.89 -0.22
N PRO A 9 -4.52 22.75 -0.48
CA PRO A 9 -4.10 21.70 -1.42
C PRO A 9 -4.30 22.10 -2.88
N LEU A 10 -3.32 21.81 -3.73
CA LEU A 10 -3.43 21.99 -5.16
C LEU A 10 -4.50 21.06 -5.72
N LYS A 11 -5.62 21.64 -6.17
CA LYS A 11 -6.73 20.86 -6.71
C LYS A 11 -6.54 20.63 -8.21
N LEU A 12 -6.75 19.37 -8.63
CA LEU A 12 -6.76 19.05 -10.05
C LEU A 12 -8.00 19.64 -10.73
N PRO A 13 -7.87 20.09 -12.00
CA PRO A 13 -8.99 20.60 -12.77
C PRO A 13 -10.01 19.47 -13.05
N LYS A 14 -11.28 19.84 -13.13
CA LYS A 14 -12.31 18.92 -13.61
C LYS A 14 -12.20 18.80 -15.12
N VAL A 15 -11.94 17.61 -15.61
CA VAL A 15 -11.85 17.31 -17.05
C VAL A 15 -12.72 16.10 -17.38
N GLU A 16 -13.26 16.09 -18.58
CA GLU A 16 -14.14 15.01 -19.06
C GLU A 16 -13.34 13.82 -19.61
N ASN A 17 -12.11 14.06 -20.08
CA ASN A 17 -11.25 13.03 -20.66
C ASN A 17 -9.84 13.10 -20.07
N PHE A 18 -9.35 11.92 -19.61
CA PHE A 18 -8.01 11.73 -19.01
C PHE A 18 -7.10 10.86 -19.89
N GLU A 19 -7.40 10.70 -21.17
CA GLU A 19 -6.57 9.87 -22.03
C GLU A 19 -5.16 10.45 -22.19
N PRO A 20 -4.12 9.63 -21.99
CA PRO A 20 -2.74 10.04 -22.23
C PRO A 20 -2.56 10.52 -23.68
N GLY A 21 -1.62 11.43 -23.89
CA GLY A 21 -1.21 11.82 -25.24
C GLY A 21 -0.49 10.68 -25.95
N SER A 22 -0.45 10.74 -27.28
CA SER A 22 0.33 9.82 -28.10
C SER A 22 1.84 9.92 -27.85
N ASP A 23 2.29 10.99 -27.23
CA ASP A 23 3.65 11.33 -26.84
C ASP A 23 4.03 10.87 -25.41
N GLY A 24 3.07 10.31 -24.67
CA GLY A 24 3.25 9.84 -23.30
C GLY A 24 3.22 10.99 -22.26
N GLU A 25 2.92 12.21 -22.66
CA GLU A 25 2.75 13.31 -21.71
C GLU A 25 1.51 13.13 -20.83
N SER A 26 1.59 13.71 -19.62
CA SER A 26 0.48 13.73 -18.68
C SER A 26 -0.77 14.37 -19.30
N PRO A 27 -1.98 13.82 -19.09
CA PRO A 27 -3.22 14.48 -19.52
C PRO A 27 -3.35 15.93 -19.01
N LEU A 28 -2.75 16.25 -17.87
CA LEU A 28 -2.72 17.60 -17.32
C LEU A 28 -1.93 18.60 -18.18
N ALA A 29 -0.92 18.11 -18.94
CA ALA A 29 -0.11 18.97 -19.81
C ALA A 29 -0.91 19.63 -20.92
N LYS A 30 -2.05 19.06 -21.30
CA LYS A 30 -2.96 19.60 -22.32
C LYS A 30 -3.91 20.68 -21.80
N ILE A 31 -3.96 20.90 -20.50
CA ILE A 31 -4.89 21.84 -19.88
C ILE A 31 -4.18 23.18 -19.64
N GLU A 32 -4.24 24.06 -20.62
CA GLU A 32 -3.55 25.35 -20.56
C GLU A 32 -3.86 26.16 -19.30
N SER A 33 -5.12 26.16 -18.85
CA SER A 33 -5.54 26.83 -17.62
C SER A 33 -4.92 26.28 -16.34
N PHE A 34 -4.46 25.03 -16.36
CA PHE A 34 -3.73 24.41 -15.27
C PHE A 34 -2.22 24.62 -15.41
N VAL A 35 -1.70 24.46 -16.62
CA VAL A 35 -0.25 24.49 -16.89
C VAL A 35 0.30 25.92 -16.78
N ASN A 36 -0.37 26.89 -17.40
CA ASN A 36 0.11 28.28 -17.42
C ASN A 36 -0.15 28.96 -16.08
N CYS A 37 0.90 29.40 -15.42
CA CYS A 37 0.82 30.07 -14.13
C CYS A 37 1.84 31.19 -14.02
N LYS A 38 1.77 31.96 -12.93
CA LYS A 38 2.80 32.93 -12.58
C LYS A 38 3.75 32.31 -11.54
N CYS A 39 5.02 32.59 -11.67
CA CYS A 39 6.00 32.19 -10.68
C CYS A 39 5.70 32.89 -9.34
N PRO A 40 5.49 32.16 -8.24
CA PRO A 40 5.17 32.78 -6.94
C PRO A 40 6.33 33.57 -6.35
N LYS A 41 7.55 33.37 -6.85
CA LYS A 41 8.75 34.05 -6.36
C LYS A 41 9.06 35.36 -7.10
N CYS A 42 8.84 35.42 -8.41
CA CYS A 42 9.24 36.58 -9.22
C CYS A 42 8.12 37.15 -10.12
N GLY A 43 6.95 36.51 -10.17
CA GLY A 43 5.80 36.94 -10.98
C GLY A 43 5.91 36.72 -12.49
N ALA A 44 7.04 36.20 -12.97
CA ALA A 44 7.21 35.89 -14.40
C ALA A 44 6.28 34.75 -14.86
N ASP A 45 6.05 34.66 -16.18
CA ASP A 45 5.33 33.53 -16.73
C ASP A 45 6.07 32.22 -16.46
N ALA A 46 5.33 31.22 -16.04
CA ALA A 46 5.84 29.91 -15.66
C ALA A 46 4.88 28.79 -16.09
N LYS A 47 5.41 27.57 -16.13
CA LYS A 47 4.61 26.38 -16.35
C LYS A 47 4.55 25.57 -15.08
N ARG A 48 3.36 25.10 -14.72
CA ARG A 48 3.15 24.17 -13.60
C ARG A 48 3.61 22.78 -14.01
N GLU A 49 4.18 22.05 -13.04
CA GLU A 49 4.48 20.64 -13.19
C GLU A 49 3.19 19.85 -13.42
N THR A 50 3.20 18.95 -14.38
CA THR A 50 2.03 18.18 -14.81
C THR A 50 2.14 16.70 -14.47
N ASP A 51 3.33 16.22 -14.10
CA ASP A 51 3.49 14.88 -13.60
C ASP A 51 2.97 14.78 -12.17
N THR A 52 2.20 13.72 -11.91
CA THR A 52 1.72 13.41 -10.56
C THR A 52 2.61 12.34 -9.94
N MET A 53 2.75 12.38 -8.62
CA MET A 53 3.44 11.31 -7.92
C MET A 53 2.69 9.99 -8.10
N PRO A 54 3.38 8.86 -8.28
CA PRO A 54 2.73 7.56 -8.40
C PRO A 54 1.95 7.22 -7.11
N GLN A 55 0.99 6.32 -7.21
CA GLN A 55 0.18 5.87 -6.08
C GLN A 55 0.98 5.39 -4.86
N TRP A 56 2.23 4.94 -5.07
CA TRP A 56 3.16 4.53 -4.02
C TRP A 56 3.59 5.67 -3.09
N ALA A 57 3.44 6.92 -3.50
CA ALA A 57 3.76 8.06 -2.66
C ALA A 57 2.91 8.10 -1.39
N GLY A 58 1.60 7.89 -1.51
CA GLY A 58 0.70 7.82 -0.35
C GLY A 58 1.01 6.64 0.57
N SER A 59 1.29 5.46 0.01
CA SER A 59 1.63 4.27 0.79
C SER A 59 3.04 4.31 1.42
N SER A 60 3.86 5.30 1.05
CA SER A 60 5.25 5.38 1.52
C SER A 60 5.41 5.80 2.97
N TRP A 61 4.40 6.37 3.58
CA TRP A 61 4.48 6.94 4.93
C TRP A 61 3.26 6.67 5.82
N TYR A 62 2.29 5.87 5.37
CA TYR A 62 1.05 5.61 6.11
C TYR A 62 1.30 5.06 7.52
N PHE A 63 2.30 4.19 7.69
CA PHE A 63 2.67 3.60 8.98
C PHE A 63 3.13 4.65 9.99
N LEU A 64 3.76 5.74 9.55
CA LEU A 64 4.10 6.87 10.41
C LEU A 64 2.84 7.65 10.81
N ARG A 65 1.94 7.90 9.86
CA ARG A 65 0.69 8.61 10.13
C ARG A 65 -0.26 7.84 11.04
N TYR A 66 -0.25 6.51 11.00
CA TYR A 66 -1.04 5.66 11.90
C TYR A 66 -0.69 5.85 13.37
N ILE A 67 0.53 6.27 13.69
CA ILE A 67 0.96 6.57 15.05
C ILE A 67 0.19 7.76 15.64
N ASP A 68 -0.16 8.75 14.80
CA ASP A 68 -0.84 9.97 15.23
C ASP A 68 -1.83 10.50 14.17
N PRO A 69 -2.92 9.77 13.88
CA PRO A 69 -3.76 10.00 12.70
C PRO A 69 -4.58 11.30 12.78
N HIS A 70 -4.79 11.83 13.97
CA HIS A 70 -5.60 13.03 14.20
C HIS A 70 -4.79 14.30 14.43
N ASN A 71 -3.48 14.25 14.24
CA ASN A 71 -2.62 15.42 14.38
C ASN A 71 -2.85 16.38 13.21
N ASP A 72 -3.28 17.61 13.51
CA ASP A 72 -3.55 18.67 12.55
C ASP A 72 -2.37 19.66 12.36
N LYS A 73 -1.31 19.50 13.18
CA LYS A 73 -0.13 20.40 13.19
C LYS A 73 1.08 19.80 12.52
N ALA A 74 1.23 18.48 12.58
CA ALA A 74 2.34 17.73 12.00
C ALA A 74 1.84 16.41 11.44
N PHE A 75 2.65 15.76 10.59
CA PHE A 75 2.27 14.44 10.06
C PHE A 75 2.22 13.36 11.15
N ALA A 76 2.99 13.51 12.22
CA ALA A 76 2.90 12.77 13.48
C ALA A 76 3.73 13.50 14.56
N ASP A 77 3.36 13.33 15.82
CA ASP A 77 4.10 13.86 16.97
C ASP A 77 5.45 13.15 17.13
N LYS A 78 6.53 13.91 17.35
CA LYS A 78 7.91 13.38 17.42
C LYS A 78 8.15 12.46 18.64
N ASP A 79 7.49 12.72 19.77
CA ASP A 79 7.65 11.85 20.93
C ASP A 79 6.87 10.53 20.73
N LYS A 80 5.72 10.58 20.06
CA LYS A 80 4.99 9.37 19.65
C LYS A 80 5.79 8.57 18.62
N LEU A 81 6.40 9.21 17.63
CA LEU A 81 7.28 8.55 16.67
C LEU A 81 8.47 7.88 17.35
N LYS A 82 9.07 8.54 18.35
CA LYS A 82 10.17 7.96 19.13
C LYS A 82 9.74 6.77 19.98
N TYR A 83 8.53 6.79 20.50
CA TYR A 83 8.00 5.72 21.37
C TYR A 83 7.54 4.49 20.58
N TRP A 84 6.77 4.69 19.51
CA TRP A 84 6.22 3.62 18.69
C TRP A 84 7.12 3.21 17.52
N GLY A 85 8.11 4.01 17.26
CA GLY A 85 9.05 4.09 16.16
C GLY A 85 9.33 2.84 15.45
N GLU A 86 10.37 2.64 14.76
CA GLU A 86 10.65 1.60 13.79
C GLU A 86 9.70 0.37 13.83
N VAL A 87 9.13 -0.01 12.70
CA VAL A 87 8.23 -1.19 12.65
C VAL A 87 9.03 -2.45 12.92
N ASP A 88 8.74 -3.16 14.00
CA ASP A 88 9.51 -4.35 14.44
C ASP A 88 9.52 -5.45 13.39
N TRP A 89 8.37 -5.70 12.75
CA TRP A 89 8.23 -6.76 11.77
C TRP A 89 7.24 -6.39 10.66
N TYR A 90 7.74 -6.27 9.45
CA TYR A 90 6.98 -5.87 8.28
C TYR A 90 6.76 -7.04 7.32
N ASN A 91 5.51 -7.43 7.12
CA ASN A 91 5.11 -8.54 6.26
C ASN A 91 4.49 -8.01 4.97
N GLY A 92 4.91 -8.57 3.83
CA GLY A 92 4.37 -8.19 2.55
C GLY A 92 4.83 -9.09 1.43
N GLY A 93 4.10 -9.11 0.30
CA GLY A 93 4.46 -9.91 -0.86
C GLY A 93 5.82 -9.54 -1.45
N MET A 94 6.49 -10.51 -2.05
CA MET A 94 7.81 -10.32 -2.66
C MET A 94 7.81 -9.24 -3.76
N GLU A 95 6.71 -9.08 -4.47
CA GLU A 95 6.53 -8.08 -5.53
C GLU A 95 6.67 -6.63 -5.03
N HIS A 96 6.45 -6.39 -3.74
CA HIS A 96 6.58 -5.07 -3.14
C HIS A 96 8.01 -4.66 -2.83
N VAL A 97 8.99 -5.58 -2.92
CA VAL A 97 10.41 -5.25 -2.73
C VAL A 97 10.87 -4.16 -3.70
N THR A 98 10.47 -4.30 -4.97
CA THR A 98 10.84 -3.37 -6.05
C THR A 98 9.79 -2.28 -6.29
N ARG A 99 8.78 -2.18 -5.44
CA ARG A 99 7.67 -1.21 -5.54
C ARG A 99 7.54 -0.44 -4.23
N HIS A 100 6.57 -0.76 -3.41
CA HIS A 100 6.29 -0.09 -2.15
C HIS A 100 7.53 0.07 -1.26
N MET A 101 8.37 -0.96 -1.14
CA MET A 101 9.54 -0.92 -0.25
C MET A 101 10.61 0.08 -0.70
N ILE A 102 10.84 0.23 -2.00
CA ILE A 102 11.77 1.24 -2.53
C ILE A 102 11.25 2.63 -2.19
N TYR A 103 9.98 2.91 -2.47
CA TYR A 103 9.39 4.21 -2.22
C TYR A 103 9.34 4.55 -0.72
N SER A 104 8.90 3.63 0.11
CA SER A 104 8.77 3.86 1.56
C SER A 104 10.13 4.06 2.23
N ARG A 105 11.16 3.28 1.85
CA ARG A 105 12.52 3.45 2.38
C ARG A 105 13.17 4.75 1.89
N PHE A 106 13.01 5.09 0.61
CA PHE A 106 13.52 6.37 0.08
C PHE A 106 12.86 7.55 0.79
N TRP A 107 11.54 7.54 0.93
CA TRP A 107 10.78 8.57 1.63
C TRP A 107 11.17 8.68 3.09
N HIS A 108 11.34 7.55 3.77
CA HIS A 108 11.73 7.50 5.16
C HIS A 108 13.15 8.08 5.39
N LYS A 109 14.12 7.72 4.53
CA LYS A 109 15.47 8.26 4.60
C LYS A 109 15.49 9.78 4.38
N PHE A 110 14.69 10.28 3.46
CA PHE A 110 14.52 11.71 3.29
C PHE A 110 13.96 12.38 4.57
N LEU A 111 12.93 11.79 5.19
CA LEU A 111 12.39 12.31 6.46
C LEU A 111 13.40 12.26 7.59
N TYR A 112 14.26 11.24 7.61
CA TYR A 112 15.37 11.16 8.56
C TYR A 112 16.42 12.27 8.34
N ASP A 113 16.82 12.49 7.09
CA ASP A 113 17.81 13.51 6.74
C ASP A 113 17.36 14.93 7.12
N ILE A 114 16.06 15.21 7.05
CA ILE A 114 15.48 16.49 7.49
C ILE A 114 15.07 16.51 8.97
N GLY A 115 15.32 15.43 9.73
CA GLY A 115 15.07 15.37 11.17
C GLY A 115 13.60 15.21 11.58
N GLU A 116 12.76 14.69 10.67
CA GLU A 116 11.32 14.48 10.95
C GLU A 116 11.03 13.11 11.57
N VAL A 117 11.88 12.11 11.39
CA VAL A 117 11.82 10.80 12.04
C VAL A 117 13.12 10.50 12.80
N PRO A 118 13.09 9.75 13.91
CA PRO A 118 14.26 9.55 14.79
C PRO A 118 15.18 8.39 14.39
N TYR A 119 14.85 7.60 13.38
CA TYR A 119 15.57 6.42 12.91
C TYR A 119 15.66 6.40 11.38
N ASP A 120 16.71 5.78 10.83
CA ASP A 120 17.07 5.86 9.42
C ASP A 120 16.43 4.77 8.54
N GLU A 121 15.92 3.69 9.14
CA GLU A 121 15.18 2.63 8.43
C GLU A 121 13.77 2.48 8.99
N PRO A 122 12.75 2.29 8.12
CA PRO A 122 11.36 2.21 8.58
C PRO A 122 11.01 0.86 9.24
N TYR A 123 11.75 -0.21 8.91
CA TYR A 123 11.42 -1.59 9.31
C TYR A 123 12.66 -2.31 9.84
N ALA A 124 12.59 -2.81 11.06
CA ALA A 124 13.67 -3.60 11.68
C ALA A 124 13.80 -5.00 11.04
N LYS A 125 12.68 -5.61 10.71
CA LYS A 125 12.61 -6.93 10.06
C LYS A 125 11.55 -6.96 8.97
N ARG A 126 11.90 -7.59 7.84
CA ARG A 126 10.94 -7.88 6.77
C ARG A 126 10.87 -9.37 6.47
N THR A 127 9.66 -9.88 6.30
CA THR A 127 9.39 -11.23 5.79
C THR A 127 8.51 -11.15 4.55
N ALA A 128 8.90 -11.86 3.50
CA ALA A 128 8.07 -12.03 2.32
C ALA A 128 7.21 -13.27 2.46
N GLN A 129 5.90 -13.11 2.52
CA GLN A 129 4.98 -14.23 2.51
C GLN A 129 4.97 -14.93 1.15
N GLY A 130 4.77 -16.25 1.16
CA GLY A 130 4.51 -17.05 -0.02
C GLY A 130 3.15 -16.72 -0.64
N LEU A 131 2.95 -17.09 -1.89
CA LEU A 131 1.67 -16.96 -2.59
C LEU A 131 0.77 -18.16 -2.28
N ILE A 132 -0.51 -17.89 -2.05
CA ILE A 132 -1.53 -18.92 -2.15
C ILE A 132 -1.87 -19.08 -3.63
N LEU A 133 -1.53 -20.24 -4.17
CA LEU A 133 -1.77 -20.58 -5.57
C LEU A 133 -3.18 -21.11 -5.76
N GLY A 134 -3.67 -21.07 -7.00
CA GLY A 134 -4.92 -21.72 -7.35
C GLY A 134 -4.86 -23.24 -7.16
N PRO A 135 -6.01 -23.94 -7.26
CA PRO A 135 -6.07 -25.41 -7.19
C PRO A 135 -5.23 -26.11 -8.28
N ASP A 136 -4.93 -25.39 -9.35
CA ASP A 136 -4.09 -25.79 -10.47
C ASP A 136 -2.59 -25.65 -10.20
N GLY A 137 -2.21 -25.09 -9.06
CA GLY A 137 -0.83 -24.78 -8.70
C GLY A 137 -0.26 -23.51 -9.33
N ASP A 138 -1.07 -22.77 -10.08
CA ASP A 138 -0.70 -21.52 -10.72
C ASP A 138 -1.09 -20.31 -9.86
N LYS A 139 -0.44 -19.16 -10.12
CA LYS A 139 -0.83 -17.90 -9.50
C LYS A 139 -2.29 -17.57 -9.83
N MET A 140 -3.08 -17.28 -8.80
CA MET A 140 -4.48 -16.88 -8.97
C MET A 140 -4.60 -15.62 -9.81
N SER A 141 -5.48 -15.66 -10.81
CA SER A 141 -5.78 -14.52 -11.69
C SER A 141 -7.22 -14.57 -12.15
N LYS A 142 -7.88 -13.41 -12.17
CA LYS A 142 -9.26 -13.29 -12.69
C LYS A 142 -9.35 -13.74 -14.14
N SER A 143 -8.33 -13.49 -14.96
CA SER A 143 -8.29 -13.91 -16.36
C SER A 143 -8.16 -15.43 -16.55
N LYS A 144 -7.62 -16.15 -15.56
CA LYS A 144 -7.51 -17.62 -15.58
C LYS A 144 -8.72 -18.32 -14.95
N GLY A 145 -9.56 -17.60 -14.24
CA GLY A 145 -10.72 -18.16 -13.53
C GLY A 145 -10.37 -19.09 -12.37
N ASN A 146 -9.13 -19.08 -11.88
CA ASN A 146 -8.63 -19.94 -10.79
C ASN A 146 -8.59 -19.24 -9.43
N VAL A 147 -9.28 -18.10 -9.30
CA VAL A 147 -9.35 -17.34 -8.05
C VAL A 147 -10.30 -18.04 -7.08
N VAL A 148 -9.88 -18.14 -5.83
CA VAL A 148 -10.74 -18.54 -4.71
C VAL A 148 -11.12 -17.30 -3.94
N ASP A 149 -12.42 -16.98 -3.86
CA ASP A 149 -12.92 -15.85 -3.06
C ASP A 149 -12.96 -16.27 -1.59
N PRO A 150 -12.27 -15.54 -0.68
CA PRO A 150 -12.35 -15.81 0.76
C PRO A 150 -13.78 -15.77 1.32
N ASN A 151 -14.65 -14.91 0.77
CA ASN A 151 -16.04 -14.80 1.23
C ASN A 151 -16.82 -16.09 0.97
N ASP A 152 -16.64 -16.73 -0.19
CA ASP A 152 -17.30 -18.01 -0.50
C ASP A 152 -16.88 -19.09 0.51
N VAL A 153 -15.60 -19.07 0.94
CA VAL A 153 -15.09 -20.01 1.93
C VAL A 153 -15.64 -19.71 3.33
N VAL A 154 -15.76 -18.43 3.68
CA VAL A 154 -16.33 -17.99 4.96
C VAL A 154 -17.82 -18.36 5.02
N ASP A 155 -18.56 -18.16 3.94
CA ASP A 155 -19.99 -18.49 3.86
C ASP A 155 -20.23 -19.99 3.94
N GLU A 156 -19.35 -20.82 3.33
CA GLU A 156 -19.49 -22.28 3.33
C GLU A 156 -18.98 -22.93 4.65
N TYR A 157 -17.88 -22.43 5.25
CA TYR A 157 -17.18 -23.11 6.36
C TYR A 157 -16.99 -22.25 7.61
N GLY A 158 -17.20 -20.97 7.53
CA GLY A 158 -16.92 -20.01 8.62
C GLY A 158 -15.50 -19.43 8.58
N ALA A 159 -15.38 -18.25 9.18
CA ALA A 159 -14.11 -17.48 9.19
C ALA A 159 -12.98 -18.19 9.96
N ASP A 160 -13.30 -18.90 11.03
CA ASP A 160 -12.29 -19.58 11.85
C ASP A 160 -11.67 -20.77 11.10
N VAL A 161 -12.46 -21.48 10.28
CA VAL A 161 -11.98 -22.55 9.41
C VAL A 161 -11.01 -22.00 8.37
N LEU A 162 -11.38 -20.89 7.70
CA LEU A 162 -10.49 -20.23 6.73
C LEU A 162 -9.18 -19.80 7.38
N ARG A 163 -9.24 -19.12 8.51
CA ARG A 163 -8.05 -18.64 9.24
C ARG A 163 -7.15 -19.79 9.70
N THR A 164 -7.72 -20.84 10.26
CA THR A 164 -6.99 -22.03 10.66
C THR A 164 -6.32 -22.70 9.47
N TYR A 165 -7.03 -22.84 8.36
CA TYR A 165 -6.49 -23.45 7.15
C TYR A 165 -5.32 -22.65 6.57
N VAL A 166 -5.45 -21.34 6.43
CA VAL A 166 -4.37 -20.49 5.90
C VAL A 166 -3.10 -20.56 6.74
N LEU A 167 -3.24 -20.66 8.07
CA LEU A 167 -2.09 -20.82 8.96
C LEU A 167 -1.47 -22.23 8.91
N PHE A 168 -2.27 -23.24 8.59
CA PHE A 168 -1.83 -24.64 8.61
C PHE A 168 -1.32 -25.15 7.26
N MET A 169 -1.65 -24.49 6.14
CA MET A 169 -1.40 -25.02 4.80
C MET A 169 0.08 -25.16 4.41
N GLY A 170 1.01 -24.55 5.15
CA GLY A 170 2.44 -24.67 4.87
C GLY A 170 3.31 -23.61 5.52
N ASP A 171 4.57 -23.60 5.10
CA ASP A 171 5.56 -22.60 5.51
C ASP A 171 5.13 -21.22 5.01
N TYR A 172 5.13 -20.24 5.91
CA TYR A 172 4.68 -18.87 5.63
C TYR A 172 5.41 -18.21 4.46
N GLU A 173 6.69 -18.51 4.26
CA GLU A 173 7.50 -17.90 3.20
C GLU A 173 7.44 -18.66 1.88
N LYS A 174 6.76 -19.82 1.83
CA LYS A 174 6.65 -20.65 0.63
C LYS A 174 5.27 -20.56 -0.01
N ALA A 175 5.24 -20.66 -1.34
CA ALA A 175 3.99 -20.79 -2.05
C ALA A 175 3.33 -22.15 -1.77
N ALA A 176 2.00 -22.15 -1.61
CA ALA A 176 1.23 -23.37 -1.38
C ALA A 176 -0.06 -23.35 -2.23
N PRO A 177 -0.43 -24.49 -2.86
CA PRO A 177 -1.65 -24.56 -3.64
C PRO A 177 -2.88 -24.65 -2.73
N TRP A 178 -3.95 -24.00 -3.13
CA TRP A 178 -5.24 -24.10 -2.46
C TRP A 178 -5.82 -25.51 -2.61
N SER A 179 -6.32 -26.09 -1.52
CA SER A 179 -6.97 -27.39 -1.50
C SER A 179 -8.32 -27.34 -0.80
N LYS A 180 -9.41 -27.45 -1.56
CA LYS A 180 -10.78 -27.45 -0.99
C LYS A 180 -11.00 -28.63 -0.04
N SER A 181 -10.36 -29.77 -0.28
CA SER A 181 -10.47 -30.96 0.60
C SER A 181 -9.77 -30.73 1.94
N SER A 182 -8.64 -30.04 1.94
CA SER A 182 -7.88 -29.74 3.17
C SER A 182 -8.59 -28.69 4.04
N VAL A 183 -9.34 -27.75 3.44
CA VAL A 183 -10.19 -26.80 4.17
C VAL A 183 -11.20 -27.55 5.06
N LYS A 184 -11.84 -28.58 4.51
CA LYS A 184 -12.81 -29.42 5.26
C LYS A 184 -12.19 -30.11 6.47
N GLY A 185 -10.91 -30.48 6.39
CA GLY A 185 -10.17 -31.06 7.53
C GLY A 185 -10.07 -30.10 8.71
N CYS A 186 -9.95 -28.81 8.46
CA CYS A 186 -9.89 -27.78 9.51
C CYS A 186 -11.24 -27.58 10.22
N LEU A 187 -12.37 -27.89 9.56
CA LEU A 187 -13.70 -27.79 10.16
C LEU A 187 -13.84 -28.66 11.42
N VAL A 188 -13.23 -29.83 11.44
CA VAL A 188 -13.27 -30.75 12.60
C VAL A 188 -12.65 -30.12 13.84
N TYR A 189 -11.59 -29.34 13.67
CA TYR A 189 -10.90 -28.68 14.77
C TYR A 189 -11.58 -27.41 15.27
N THR A 190 -12.40 -26.79 14.43
CA THR A 190 -13.11 -25.54 14.77
C THR A 190 -14.56 -25.79 15.19
N SER A 191 -15.10 -26.99 14.93
CA SER A 191 -16.42 -27.37 15.41
C SER A 191 -16.42 -27.61 16.91
N PRO A 192 -17.44 -27.16 17.64
CA PRO A 192 -17.58 -27.49 19.05
C PRO A 192 -17.69 -29.02 19.19
N LEU A 193 -16.69 -29.65 19.78
CA LEU A 193 -16.76 -31.07 20.13
C LEU A 193 -17.87 -31.23 21.18
N PRO A 194 -18.70 -32.29 21.11
CA PRO A 194 -19.59 -32.64 22.21
C PRO A 194 -18.71 -32.78 23.47
N ARG A 195 -19.02 -32.02 24.50
CA ARG A 195 -18.43 -32.23 25.81
C ARG A 195 -19.28 -33.34 26.45
N ASP A 196 -18.69 -34.52 26.56
CA ASP A 196 -19.23 -35.60 27.37
C ASP A 196 -19.35 -35.17 28.84
#